data_9fdbc6f3e32c00195cb086205ee8e196
#
_entry.id   9fdbc6f3e32c00195cb086205ee8e196
#
_cell.length_a   1.000
_cell.length_b   1.000
_cell.length_c   1.000
_cell.angle_alpha   90.00
_cell.angle_beta   90.00
_cell.angle_gamma   90.00
#
_symmetry.space_group_name_H-M   'P 1'
#
loop_
_entity.id
_entity.type
_entity.pdbx_description
1 polymer ?
#
loop_
_entity_poly.entity_id
_entity_poly.type
_entity_poly.pdbx_seq_one_letter_code
_entity_poly.pdbx_strand_id
1 'polypeptide(L)'
;MEAEELAVTVVTTLRVWRDERKRGVFQMILTCLASGSSGNCYVLKDSKGKMLLLDAGIPIMKIKKGCDWKVSDIVGCVATHKHRDHSEAVSDLEEMGIPVYKPYEDNSYIGGYGEFRIISVPMNDVHGHFKHTDADGTECPCYGFIIEHPEMGRMLYITDTEFVRWRFKNINHILVSCNYQKKYISEDVTGKRLHVIKGHMELETCAGFIEANTTAALQNVIICHLSANNAAPEEMVTRIKEVAGMANVDVAEAGKTWQLFNLETCPFL
;
A
#
# COMPACT_ATOMS: atom_id res chain seq x y z
N MET A 1 -41.03 2.61 -0.14
CA MET A 1 -40.64 3.28 -1.39
C MET A 1 -39.16 3.65 -1.38
N GLU A 2 -38.66 4.38 -0.39
CA GLU A 2 -37.24 4.85 -0.42
C GLU A 2 -36.16 3.74 -0.44
N ALA A 3 -36.34 2.63 0.28
CA ALA A 3 -35.34 1.56 0.35
C ALA A 3 -35.27 0.70 -0.94
N GLU A 4 -36.40 0.50 -1.62
CA GLU A 4 -36.43 -0.24 -2.88
C GLU A 4 -35.89 0.60 -4.04
N GLU A 5 -36.11 1.91 -4.04
CA GLU A 5 -35.58 2.83 -5.03
C GLU A 5 -34.07 2.97 -4.92
N LEU A 6 -33.54 3.00 -3.68
CA LEU A 6 -32.10 2.98 -3.40
C LEU A 6 -31.45 1.68 -3.88
N ALA A 7 -32.07 0.53 -3.60
CA ALA A 7 -31.57 -0.77 -4.02
C ALA A 7 -31.55 -0.94 -5.54
N VAL A 8 -32.59 -0.45 -6.25
CA VAL A 8 -32.65 -0.47 -7.70
C VAL A 8 -31.60 0.46 -8.29
N THR A 9 -31.39 1.64 -7.71
CA THR A 9 -30.35 2.59 -8.15
C THR A 9 -28.96 1.99 -7.99
N VAL A 10 -28.65 1.37 -6.85
CA VAL A 10 -27.36 0.72 -6.60
C VAL A 10 -27.11 -0.44 -7.57
N VAL A 11 -28.11 -1.30 -7.81
CA VAL A 11 -27.99 -2.44 -8.74
C VAL A 11 -27.85 -1.95 -10.20
N THR A 12 -28.55 -0.90 -10.58
CA THR A 12 -28.48 -0.31 -11.92
C THR A 12 -27.13 0.38 -12.12
N THR A 13 -26.65 1.12 -11.15
CA THR A 13 -25.32 1.75 -11.13
C THR A 13 -24.23 0.68 -11.27
N LEU A 14 -24.30 -0.43 -10.52
CA LEU A 14 -23.37 -1.54 -10.62
C LEU A 14 -23.41 -2.27 -11.97
N ARG A 15 -24.56 -2.32 -12.66
CA ARG A 15 -24.68 -2.89 -14.01
C ARG A 15 -24.07 -1.98 -15.07
N VAL A 16 -24.38 -0.70 -15.05
CA VAL A 16 -23.76 0.30 -15.94
C VAL A 16 -22.27 0.30 -15.77
N TRP A 17 -21.78 0.28 -14.54
CA TRP A 17 -20.37 0.18 -14.18
C TRP A 17 -19.68 -1.09 -14.72
N ARG A 18 -20.38 -2.23 -14.73
CA ARG A 18 -19.90 -3.49 -15.31
C ARG A 18 -19.79 -3.44 -16.84
N ASP A 19 -20.65 -2.67 -17.52
CA ASP A 19 -20.64 -2.52 -18.98
C ASP A 19 -19.62 -1.47 -19.45
N GLU A 20 -19.35 -0.43 -18.67
CA GLU A 20 -18.30 0.55 -18.96
C GLU A 20 -16.90 0.00 -18.70
N ARG A 21 -16.71 -0.93 -17.75
CA ARG A 21 -15.50 -1.75 -17.62
C ARG A 21 -15.11 -2.42 -18.94
N LYS A 22 -16.06 -2.83 -19.74
CA LYS A 22 -15.83 -3.42 -21.07
C LYS A 22 -15.42 -2.39 -22.13
N ARG A 23 -15.60 -1.08 -21.85
CA ARG A 23 -15.27 0.01 -22.78
C ARG A 23 -13.97 0.74 -22.50
N GLY A 24 -13.17 0.27 -21.51
CA GLY A 24 -11.81 0.78 -21.27
C GLY A 24 -11.73 2.17 -20.62
N VAL A 25 -12.76 2.60 -19.90
CA VAL A 25 -12.79 3.91 -19.25
C VAL A 25 -12.12 3.85 -17.88
N PHE A 26 -11.05 4.66 -17.71
CA PHE A 26 -10.39 5.08 -16.46
C PHE A 26 -10.21 3.97 -15.41
N GLN A 27 -9.13 3.22 -15.48
CA GLN A 27 -8.90 2.12 -14.56
C GLN A 27 -7.47 2.08 -14.06
N MET A 28 -7.27 2.56 -12.83
CA MET A 28 -6.03 2.31 -12.11
C MET A 28 -5.98 0.86 -11.64
N ILE A 29 -4.88 0.17 -11.91
CA ILE A 29 -4.63 -1.20 -11.44
C ILE A 29 -3.46 -1.19 -10.48
N LEU A 30 -3.67 -1.70 -9.27
CA LEU A 30 -2.59 -2.06 -8.35
C LEU A 30 -2.26 -3.54 -8.56
N THR A 31 -0.99 -3.85 -8.79
CA THR A 31 -0.46 -5.22 -8.89
C THR A 31 0.57 -5.46 -7.80
N CYS A 32 0.44 -6.55 -7.05
CA CYS A 32 1.47 -7.00 -6.12
C CYS A 32 2.48 -7.88 -6.87
N LEU A 33 3.73 -7.45 -6.98
CA LEU A 33 4.82 -8.28 -7.51
C LEU A 33 5.47 -9.12 -6.41
N ALA A 34 5.55 -8.59 -5.20
CA ALA A 34 6.01 -9.26 -4.00
C ALA A 34 5.52 -8.53 -2.75
N SER A 35 5.33 -9.26 -1.66
CA SER A 35 4.92 -8.73 -0.35
C SER A 35 5.46 -9.61 0.77
N GLY A 36 6.26 -9.04 1.68
CA GLY A 36 6.85 -9.71 2.84
C GLY A 36 8.35 -9.51 2.97
N SER A 37 8.96 -10.12 3.98
CA SER A 37 10.38 -9.96 4.33
C SER A 37 11.39 -10.45 3.27
N SER A 38 10.92 -11.09 2.21
CA SER A 38 11.75 -11.48 1.06
C SER A 38 11.78 -10.45 -0.06
N GLY A 39 11.00 -9.38 0.07
CA GLY A 39 10.92 -8.28 -0.87
C GLY A 39 9.51 -7.74 -1.02
N ASN A 40 9.42 -6.43 -1.19
CA ASN A 40 8.18 -5.69 -1.38
C ASN A 40 8.29 -4.89 -2.67
N CYS A 41 7.32 -5.06 -3.54
CA CYS A 41 7.20 -4.29 -4.77
C CYS A 41 5.77 -4.35 -5.28
N TYR A 42 5.18 -3.18 -5.53
CA TYR A 42 3.84 -3.06 -6.09
C TYR A 42 3.88 -2.11 -7.27
N VAL A 43 2.95 -2.28 -8.21
CA VAL A 43 2.85 -1.47 -9.43
C VAL A 43 1.48 -0.82 -9.47
N LEU A 44 1.41 0.49 -9.48
CA LEU A 44 0.23 1.26 -9.87
C LEU A 44 0.32 1.53 -11.38
N LYS A 45 -0.68 1.08 -12.15
CA LYS A 45 -0.75 1.27 -13.60
C LYS A 45 -2.03 1.98 -13.98
N ASP A 46 -1.89 3.14 -14.62
CA ASP A 46 -3.03 3.92 -15.11
C ASP A 46 -3.60 3.39 -16.43
N SER A 47 -4.73 3.95 -16.86
CA SER A 47 -5.38 3.60 -18.13
C SER A 47 -4.56 3.92 -19.37
N LYS A 48 -3.57 4.83 -19.26
CA LYS A 48 -2.62 5.18 -20.32
C LYS A 48 -1.43 4.22 -20.38
N GLY A 49 -1.35 3.28 -19.43
CA GLY A 49 -0.27 2.31 -19.28
C GLY A 49 0.94 2.84 -18.51
N LYS A 50 0.90 4.06 -17.96
CA LYS A 50 1.99 4.59 -17.13
C LYS A 50 2.00 3.93 -15.77
N MET A 51 3.20 3.64 -15.27
CA MET A 51 3.41 2.84 -14.06
C MET A 51 4.21 3.60 -13.01
N LEU A 52 3.74 3.58 -11.77
CA LEU A 52 4.48 3.99 -10.58
C LEU A 52 4.79 2.74 -9.75
N LEU A 53 6.06 2.56 -9.40
CA LEU A 53 6.48 1.49 -8.48
C LEU A 53 6.38 1.97 -7.02
N LEU A 54 5.88 1.09 -6.15
CA LEU A 54 5.88 1.27 -4.70
C LEU A 54 6.84 0.25 -4.12
N ASP A 55 7.98 0.73 -3.66
CA ASP A 55 9.19 -0.02 -3.33
C ASP A 55 9.75 -0.87 -4.49
N ALA A 56 11.01 -1.21 -4.38
CA ALA A 56 11.75 -1.99 -5.37
C ALA A 56 12.60 -3.07 -4.68
N GLY A 57 12.01 -3.76 -3.69
CA GLY A 57 12.69 -4.73 -2.82
C GLY A 57 12.84 -6.12 -3.43
N ILE A 58 12.83 -6.24 -4.74
CA ILE A 58 13.02 -7.51 -5.47
C ILE A 58 13.98 -7.30 -6.64
N PRO A 59 14.66 -8.38 -7.13
CA PRO A 59 15.56 -8.27 -8.27
C PRO A 59 14.92 -7.58 -9.48
N ILE A 60 15.67 -6.69 -10.14
CA ILE A 60 15.21 -5.89 -11.28
C ILE A 60 14.55 -6.72 -12.40
N MET A 61 15.02 -7.94 -12.63
CA MET A 61 14.45 -8.84 -13.64
C MET A 61 13.01 -9.26 -13.30
N LYS A 62 12.66 -9.40 -12.01
CA LYS A 62 11.29 -9.66 -11.57
C LYS A 62 10.40 -8.44 -11.79
N ILE A 63 10.91 -7.23 -11.53
CA ILE A 63 10.21 -5.97 -11.81
C ILE A 63 9.93 -5.85 -13.31
N LYS A 64 10.96 -6.01 -14.16
CA LYS A 64 10.80 -5.95 -15.63
C LYS A 64 9.73 -6.93 -16.13
N LYS A 65 9.74 -8.16 -15.63
CA LYS A 65 8.74 -9.18 -15.98
C LYS A 65 7.34 -8.78 -15.48
N GLY A 66 7.23 -8.28 -14.25
CA GLY A 66 5.96 -7.85 -13.67
C GLY A 66 5.35 -6.63 -14.35
N CYS A 67 6.18 -5.82 -15.02
CA CYS A 67 5.76 -4.68 -15.86
C CYS A 67 5.61 -5.07 -17.36
N ASP A 68 5.47 -6.36 -17.69
CA ASP A 68 5.35 -6.85 -19.07
C ASP A 68 6.48 -6.36 -19.98
N TRP A 69 7.68 -6.15 -19.45
CA TRP A 69 8.86 -5.60 -20.12
C TRP A 69 8.69 -4.17 -20.65
N LYS A 70 7.61 -3.48 -20.27
CA LYS A 70 7.32 -2.09 -20.65
C LYS A 70 8.03 -1.10 -19.74
N VAL A 71 9.34 -1.22 -19.62
CA VAL A 71 10.17 -0.44 -18.71
C VAL A 71 10.09 1.06 -18.99
N SER A 72 9.95 1.47 -20.26
CA SER A 72 9.75 2.87 -20.68
C SER A 72 8.44 3.50 -20.18
N ASP A 73 7.50 2.71 -19.71
CA ASP A 73 6.25 3.18 -19.17
C ASP A 73 6.30 3.37 -17.64
N ILE A 74 7.40 2.96 -16.99
CA ILE A 74 7.63 3.24 -15.57
C ILE A 74 8.04 4.72 -15.45
N VAL A 75 7.17 5.53 -14.87
CA VAL A 75 7.39 6.98 -14.72
C VAL A 75 8.21 7.32 -13.48
N GLY A 76 8.27 6.42 -12.51
CA GLY A 76 9.06 6.59 -11.28
C GLY A 76 8.85 5.45 -10.30
N CYS A 77 9.60 5.53 -9.20
CA CYS A 77 9.48 4.66 -8.04
C CYS A 77 9.46 5.50 -6.76
N VAL A 78 8.70 5.07 -5.75
CA VAL A 78 8.81 5.59 -4.39
C VAL A 78 9.43 4.52 -3.51
N ALA A 79 10.43 4.88 -2.70
CA ALA A 79 11.08 3.98 -1.75
C ALA A 79 10.81 4.43 -0.31
N THR A 80 10.23 3.56 0.49
CA THR A 80 9.82 3.86 1.88
C THR A 80 11.01 4.02 2.80
N HIS A 81 12.04 3.18 2.63
CA HIS A 81 13.29 3.20 3.40
C HIS A 81 14.37 2.36 2.71
N LYS A 82 15.59 2.34 3.28
CA LYS A 82 16.77 1.76 2.64
C LYS A 82 16.96 0.25 2.83
N HIS A 83 16.13 -0.46 3.59
CA HIS A 83 16.29 -1.90 3.76
C HIS A 83 16.16 -2.64 2.44
N ARG A 84 16.94 -3.69 2.29
CA ARG A 84 17.10 -4.42 1.03
C ARG A 84 15.76 -4.92 0.46
N ASP A 85 14.88 -5.43 1.32
CA ASP A 85 13.56 -5.93 0.92
C ASP A 85 12.57 -4.83 0.49
N HIS A 86 13.02 -3.56 0.49
CA HIS A 86 12.31 -2.39 -0.06
C HIS A 86 13.10 -1.66 -1.15
N SER A 87 14.42 -1.87 -1.24
CA SER A 87 15.32 -1.08 -2.08
C SER A 87 16.29 -1.89 -2.95
N GLU A 88 16.17 -3.22 -3.05
CA GLU A 88 17.14 -4.10 -3.75
C GLU A 88 17.45 -3.63 -5.17
N ALA A 89 16.46 -3.19 -5.94
CA ALA A 89 16.62 -2.75 -7.33
C ALA A 89 16.63 -1.23 -7.51
N VAL A 90 16.74 -0.43 -6.45
CA VAL A 90 16.73 1.04 -6.55
C VAL A 90 17.85 1.53 -7.44
N SER A 91 19.09 1.07 -7.24
CA SER A 91 20.24 1.46 -8.07
C SER A 91 20.06 1.04 -9.54
N ASP A 92 19.52 -0.16 -9.80
CA ASP A 92 19.24 -0.62 -11.17
C ASP A 92 18.22 0.30 -11.87
N LEU A 93 17.17 0.76 -11.15
CA LEU A 93 16.17 1.68 -11.69
C LEU A 93 16.81 3.02 -12.03
N GLU A 94 17.64 3.57 -11.14
CA GLU A 94 18.35 4.84 -11.35
C GLU A 94 19.32 4.75 -12.54
N GLU A 95 20.08 3.66 -12.67
CA GLU A 95 20.95 3.38 -13.81
C GLU A 95 20.19 3.29 -15.14
N MET A 96 18.93 2.85 -15.09
CA MET A 96 18.05 2.81 -16.24
C MET A 96 17.38 4.15 -16.55
N GLY A 97 17.68 5.21 -15.78
CA GLY A 97 17.09 6.54 -15.91
C GLY A 97 15.68 6.67 -15.36
N ILE A 98 15.21 5.71 -14.55
CA ILE A 98 13.92 5.78 -13.86
C ILE A 98 14.13 6.53 -12.55
N PRO A 99 13.46 7.67 -12.32
CA PRO A 99 13.65 8.43 -11.09
C PRO A 99 13.05 7.69 -9.88
N VAL A 100 13.80 7.70 -8.77
CA VAL A 100 13.37 7.10 -7.50
C VAL A 100 13.24 8.21 -6.45
N TYR A 101 12.06 8.35 -5.85
CA TYR A 101 11.82 9.26 -4.75
C TYR A 101 12.18 8.60 -3.42
N LYS A 102 13.20 9.13 -2.77
CA LYS A 102 13.78 8.65 -1.51
C LYS A 102 13.72 9.77 -0.46
N PRO A 103 12.56 10.02 0.21
CA PRO A 103 12.43 11.10 1.18
C PRO A 103 13.38 10.99 2.37
N TYR A 104 13.89 9.79 2.64
CA TYR A 104 14.90 9.55 3.68
C TYR A 104 16.31 10.07 3.33
N GLU A 105 16.57 10.40 2.05
CA GLU A 105 17.81 11.06 1.60
C GLU A 105 17.62 12.57 1.44
N ASP A 106 16.50 13.01 0.89
CA ASP A 106 16.30 14.38 0.41
C ASP A 106 15.52 15.26 1.39
N ASN A 107 14.94 14.70 2.46
CA ASN A 107 14.02 15.40 3.38
C ASN A 107 12.89 16.18 2.67
N SER A 108 12.55 15.80 1.43
CA SER A 108 11.46 16.40 0.69
C SER A 108 10.14 15.72 1.05
N TYR A 109 9.04 16.49 1.08
CA TYR A 109 7.73 15.97 1.46
C TYR A 109 6.75 15.82 0.30
N ILE A 110 7.09 16.36 -0.87
CA ILE A 110 6.23 16.35 -2.04
C ILE A 110 7.04 16.00 -3.27
N GLY A 111 6.58 15.01 -4.02
CA GLY A 111 7.10 14.60 -5.31
C GLY A 111 5.99 14.36 -6.31
N GLY A 112 6.35 13.97 -7.52
CA GLY A 112 5.37 13.58 -8.53
C GLY A 112 6.01 13.07 -9.80
N TYR A 113 5.33 12.10 -10.44
CA TYR A 113 5.74 11.51 -11.70
C TYR A 113 4.53 11.36 -12.62
N GLY A 114 4.54 12.05 -13.76
CA GLY A 114 3.39 12.09 -14.65
C GLY A 114 2.16 12.69 -13.95
N GLU A 115 1.07 11.95 -13.90
CA GLU A 115 -0.16 12.37 -13.20
C GLU A 115 -0.21 11.91 -11.73
N PHE A 116 0.80 11.15 -11.27
CA PHE A 116 0.93 10.77 -9.86
C PHE A 116 1.52 11.91 -9.05
N ARG A 117 0.76 12.39 -8.06
CA ARG A 117 1.25 13.29 -7.01
C ARG A 117 1.55 12.49 -5.77
N ILE A 118 2.72 12.72 -5.16
CA ILE A 118 3.23 11.93 -4.06
C ILE A 118 3.50 12.85 -2.88
N ILE A 119 2.99 12.50 -1.71
CA ILE A 119 3.26 13.19 -0.45
C ILE A 119 3.85 12.15 0.51
N SER A 120 5.09 12.36 0.93
CA SER A 120 5.72 11.50 1.93
C SER A 120 5.26 11.86 3.35
N VAL A 121 5.08 10.84 4.18
CA VAL A 121 4.67 10.96 5.57
C VAL A 121 5.71 10.25 6.44
N PRO A 122 6.41 10.95 7.34
CA PRO A 122 7.38 10.31 8.21
C PRO A 122 6.68 9.37 9.19
N MET A 123 7.17 8.13 9.27
CA MET A 123 6.63 7.10 10.19
C MET A 123 7.36 7.09 11.53
N ASN A 124 8.62 7.54 11.56
CA ASN A 124 9.37 7.64 12.80
C ASN A 124 8.76 8.69 13.74
N ASP A 125 8.65 8.38 15.02
CA ASP A 125 8.18 9.34 16.03
C ASP A 125 9.24 10.41 16.30
N VAL A 126 8.82 11.70 16.32
CA VAL A 126 9.70 12.82 16.71
C VAL A 126 10.26 12.70 18.14
N HIS A 127 9.66 11.87 18.99
CA HIS A 127 10.14 11.60 20.35
C HIS A 127 11.02 10.35 20.46
N GLY A 128 11.28 9.64 19.35
CA GLY A 128 12.17 8.49 19.28
C GLY A 128 11.65 7.19 19.92
N HIS A 129 10.34 7.11 20.20
CA HIS A 129 9.73 5.91 20.77
C HIS A 129 9.54 4.78 19.75
N PHE A 130 9.36 5.14 18.47
CA PHE A 130 9.20 4.20 17.36
C PHE A 130 10.27 4.50 16.32
N LYS A 131 11.43 3.86 16.49
CA LYS A 131 12.55 3.99 15.55
C LYS A 131 12.67 2.71 14.75
N HIS A 132 12.50 2.84 13.44
CA HIS A 132 12.96 1.80 12.54
C HIS A 132 14.49 1.85 12.51
N THR A 133 15.14 0.72 12.70
CA THR A 133 16.61 0.65 12.83
C THR A 133 17.16 -0.47 11.98
N ASP A 134 18.37 -0.26 11.48
CA ASP A 134 19.19 -1.31 10.88
C ASP A 134 19.60 -2.38 11.90
N ALA A 135 20.15 -3.49 11.42
CA ALA A 135 20.63 -4.59 12.24
C ALA A 135 21.74 -4.18 13.25
N ASP A 136 22.48 -3.11 12.95
CA ASP A 136 23.51 -2.54 13.82
C ASP A 136 22.96 -1.52 14.84
N GLY A 137 21.64 -1.27 14.82
CA GLY A 137 20.97 -0.30 15.69
C GLY A 137 20.99 1.14 15.18
N THR A 138 21.53 1.40 13.99
CA THR A 138 21.51 2.73 13.36
C THR A 138 20.08 3.08 12.94
N GLU A 139 19.68 4.32 13.15
CA GLU A 139 18.35 4.79 12.76
C GLU A 139 18.17 4.73 11.23
N CYS A 140 17.09 4.10 10.79
CA CYS A 140 16.69 4.01 9.39
C CYS A 140 15.35 4.75 9.23
N PRO A 141 15.34 5.99 8.74
CA PRO A 141 14.10 6.73 8.53
C PRO A 141 13.18 5.98 7.58
N CYS A 142 11.94 5.76 8.01
CA CYS A 142 10.89 5.11 7.23
C CYS A 142 9.77 6.10 6.92
N TYR A 143 9.26 6.06 5.71
CA TYR A 143 8.19 6.94 5.22
C TYR A 143 7.04 6.13 4.64
N GLY A 144 5.80 6.55 4.92
CA GLY A 144 4.65 6.18 4.13
C GLY A 144 4.39 7.21 3.03
N PHE A 145 3.47 6.91 2.14
CA PHE A 145 3.11 7.79 1.03
C PHE A 145 1.61 7.94 0.89
N ILE A 146 1.16 9.19 0.69
CA ILE A 146 -0.13 9.46 0.09
C ILE A 146 0.13 9.66 -1.41
N ILE A 147 -0.52 8.85 -2.23
CA ILE A 147 -0.41 8.88 -3.68
C ILE A 147 -1.76 9.31 -4.23
N GLU A 148 -1.78 10.41 -4.97
CA GLU A 148 -2.98 10.95 -5.60
C GLU A 148 -2.89 10.77 -7.11
N HIS A 149 -3.98 10.32 -7.71
CA HIS A 149 -4.15 10.22 -9.15
C HIS A 149 -5.63 10.40 -9.53
N PRO A 150 -5.96 11.09 -10.65
CA PRO A 150 -7.36 11.32 -11.04
C PRO A 150 -8.22 10.04 -11.13
N GLU A 151 -7.64 8.93 -11.57
CA GLU A 151 -8.36 7.66 -11.76
C GLU A 151 -8.68 6.92 -10.46
N MET A 152 -7.88 7.08 -9.40
CA MET A 152 -8.07 6.33 -8.15
C MET A 152 -8.41 7.20 -6.93
N GLY A 153 -8.27 8.53 -7.04
CA GLY A 153 -8.33 9.42 -5.89
C GLY A 153 -7.06 9.31 -5.04
N ARG A 154 -7.18 9.06 -3.75
CA ARG A 154 -6.08 9.05 -2.77
C ARG A 154 -5.83 7.65 -2.25
N MET A 155 -4.61 7.17 -2.44
CA MET A 155 -4.13 5.92 -1.87
C MET A 155 -3.10 6.20 -0.79
N LEU A 156 -3.21 5.51 0.34
CA LEU A 156 -2.22 5.52 1.41
C LEU A 156 -1.40 4.23 1.33
N TYR A 157 -0.09 4.35 1.24
CA TYR A 157 0.86 3.24 1.31
C TYR A 157 1.74 3.39 2.56
N ILE A 158 1.67 2.42 3.46
CA ILE A 158 2.43 2.38 4.72
C ILE A 158 2.96 0.98 4.94
N THR A 159 4.26 0.87 5.19
CA THR A 159 4.92 -0.39 5.53
C THR A 159 5.96 -0.16 6.63
N ASP A 160 6.37 -1.23 7.30
CA ASP A 160 7.45 -1.31 8.26
C ASP A 160 7.44 -0.20 9.34
N THR A 161 6.30 -0.11 10.00
CA THR A 161 6.11 0.72 11.18
C THR A 161 5.27 -0.02 12.22
N GLU A 162 5.58 0.17 13.49
CA GLU A 162 4.82 -0.44 14.59
C GLU A 162 3.48 0.27 14.80
N PHE A 163 3.42 1.57 14.50
CA PHE A 163 2.26 2.40 14.78
C PHE A 163 2.21 3.61 13.85
N VAL A 164 1.00 4.03 13.48
CA VAL A 164 0.73 5.25 12.71
C VAL A 164 -0.08 6.20 13.55
N ARG A 165 0.53 7.32 13.97
CA ARG A 165 -0.11 8.35 14.81
C ARG A 165 -1.04 9.29 14.05
N TRP A 166 -0.93 9.32 12.72
CA TRP A 166 -1.66 10.25 11.89
C TRP A 166 -3.04 9.73 11.53
N ARG A 167 -3.99 10.65 11.41
CA ARG A 167 -5.28 10.41 10.75
C ARG A 167 -5.27 11.12 9.41
N PHE A 168 -5.74 10.41 8.41
CA PHE A 168 -5.75 10.89 7.03
C PHE A 168 -7.20 11.15 6.59
N LYS A 169 -7.41 12.22 5.82
CA LYS A 169 -8.73 12.57 5.31
C LYS A 169 -8.88 12.12 3.86
N ASN A 170 -10.10 11.72 3.48
CA ASN A 170 -10.47 11.42 2.10
C ASN A 170 -9.55 10.35 1.45
N ILE A 171 -9.26 9.27 2.18
CA ILE A 171 -8.53 8.13 1.65
C ILE A 171 -9.52 7.17 0.98
N ASN A 172 -9.24 6.83 -0.27
CA ASN A 172 -10.03 5.88 -1.06
C ASN A 172 -9.47 4.46 -0.97
N HIS A 173 -8.15 4.32 -0.83
CA HIS A 173 -7.47 3.03 -0.80
C HIS A 173 -6.36 3.04 0.24
N ILE A 174 -6.22 1.95 0.98
CA ILE A 174 -5.15 1.73 1.95
C ILE A 174 -4.38 0.46 1.58
N LEU A 175 -3.06 0.57 1.39
CA LEU A 175 -2.11 -0.54 1.37
C LEU A 175 -1.23 -0.38 2.61
N VAL A 176 -1.39 -1.27 3.59
CA VAL A 176 -0.75 -1.13 4.90
C VAL A 176 -0.16 -2.44 5.39
N SER A 177 1.04 -2.38 5.97
CA SER A 177 1.61 -3.56 6.63
C SER A 177 0.77 -3.97 7.83
N CYS A 178 0.49 -5.27 7.91
CA CYS A 178 -0.12 -5.93 9.06
C CYS A 178 0.67 -7.22 9.27
N ASN A 179 1.75 -7.13 10.06
CA ASN A 179 2.82 -8.11 9.96
C ASN A 179 2.53 -9.38 10.76
N TYR A 180 1.91 -9.28 11.93
CA TYR A 180 1.75 -10.41 12.83
C TYR A 180 0.51 -10.32 13.74
N GLN A 181 0.15 -11.47 14.30
CA GLN A 181 -0.85 -11.59 15.37
C GLN A 181 -0.14 -11.98 16.66
N LYS A 182 -0.36 -11.23 17.71
CA LYS A 182 0.29 -11.41 19.02
C LYS A 182 0.15 -12.85 19.57
N LYS A 183 -0.96 -13.52 19.29
CA LYS A 183 -1.21 -14.90 19.72
C LYS A 183 -0.29 -15.95 19.11
N TYR A 184 0.35 -15.66 17.98
CA TYR A 184 1.30 -16.58 17.32
C TYR A 184 2.76 -16.31 17.69
N ILE A 185 3.03 -15.29 18.48
CA ILE A 185 4.37 -15.03 18.96
C ILE A 185 4.64 -15.90 20.17
N SER A 186 5.61 -16.84 20.08
CA SER A 186 6.03 -17.68 21.19
C SER A 186 6.51 -16.85 22.39
N GLU A 187 6.31 -17.33 23.61
CA GLU A 187 6.75 -16.64 24.84
C GLU A 187 8.27 -16.63 25.04
N ASP A 188 9.01 -17.43 24.27
CA ASP A 188 10.47 -17.47 24.31
C ASP A 188 11.09 -16.14 23.88
N VAL A 189 11.78 -15.52 24.83
CA VAL A 189 12.42 -14.20 24.67
C VAL A 189 13.76 -14.36 23.92
N THR A 190 13.73 -14.79 22.66
CA THR A 190 14.89 -14.79 21.79
C THR A 190 15.01 -13.49 21.02
N GLY A 191 16.22 -13.12 20.57
CA GLY A 191 16.44 -11.90 19.77
C GLY A 191 15.54 -11.81 18.52
N LYS A 192 15.12 -12.95 17.96
CA LYS A 192 14.15 -13.03 16.84
C LYS A 192 12.78 -12.46 17.19
N ARG A 193 12.28 -12.68 18.42
CA ARG A 193 10.99 -12.13 18.86
C ARG A 193 11.01 -10.61 18.95
N LEU A 194 12.09 -10.05 19.49
CA LEU A 194 12.27 -8.59 19.56
C LEU A 194 12.30 -7.96 18.17
N HIS A 195 12.91 -8.64 17.20
CA HIS A 195 12.95 -8.17 15.82
C HIS A 195 11.56 -8.20 15.14
N VAL A 196 10.75 -9.23 15.41
CA VAL A 196 9.36 -9.31 14.87
C VAL A 196 8.46 -8.23 15.47
N ILE A 197 8.66 -7.87 16.73
CA ILE A 197 7.83 -6.85 17.41
C ILE A 197 8.27 -5.43 17.04
N LYS A 198 9.59 -5.21 16.95
CA LYS A 198 10.14 -3.89 16.62
C LYS A 198 10.09 -3.63 15.13
N GLY A 199 9.51 -2.50 14.74
CA GLY A 199 9.41 -2.06 13.35
C GLY A 199 8.24 -2.68 12.57
N HIS A 200 7.41 -3.52 13.21
CA HIS A 200 6.33 -4.25 12.55
C HIS A 200 4.98 -4.04 13.25
N MET A 201 3.90 -3.90 12.47
CA MET A 201 2.57 -3.61 12.98
C MET A 201 1.81 -4.89 13.35
N GLU A 202 1.32 -4.92 14.57
CA GLU A 202 0.45 -5.96 15.10
C GLU A 202 -0.99 -5.79 14.59
N LEU A 203 -1.75 -6.88 14.46
CA LEU A 203 -3.10 -6.90 13.92
C LEU A 203 -4.06 -5.91 14.60
N GLU A 204 -4.12 -5.86 15.92
CA GLU A 204 -5.05 -4.95 16.62
C GLU A 204 -4.63 -3.47 16.48
N THR A 205 -3.32 -3.21 16.40
CA THR A 205 -2.80 -1.87 16.07
C THR A 205 -3.20 -1.47 14.66
N CYS A 206 -3.07 -2.38 13.69
CA CYS A 206 -3.50 -2.17 12.31
C CYS A 206 -5.03 -1.95 12.24
N ALA A 207 -5.83 -2.76 12.93
CA ALA A 207 -7.29 -2.61 13.00
C ALA A 207 -7.68 -1.24 13.54
N GLY A 208 -7.08 -0.81 14.66
CA GLY A 208 -7.33 0.52 15.23
C GLY A 208 -6.92 1.67 14.30
N PHE A 209 -5.84 1.51 13.54
CA PHE A 209 -5.44 2.48 12.51
C PHE A 209 -6.48 2.55 11.38
N ILE A 210 -6.94 1.41 10.88
CA ILE A 210 -7.96 1.35 9.82
C ILE A 210 -9.27 1.96 10.31
N GLU A 211 -9.75 1.57 11.50
CA GLU A 211 -10.96 2.12 12.10
C GLU A 211 -10.91 3.65 12.19
N ALA A 212 -9.78 4.21 12.64
CA ALA A 212 -9.58 5.65 12.78
C ALA A 212 -9.57 6.41 11.44
N ASN A 213 -9.34 5.71 10.31
CA ASN A 213 -9.27 6.28 8.96
C ASN A 213 -10.42 5.82 8.06
N THR A 214 -11.32 4.97 8.57
CA THR A 214 -12.50 4.51 7.82
C THR A 214 -13.50 5.63 7.66
N THR A 215 -13.88 5.89 6.42
CA THR A 215 -14.91 6.85 6.01
C THR A 215 -15.73 6.24 4.87
N ALA A 216 -16.82 6.90 4.48
CA ALA A 216 -17.63 6.47 3.32
C ALA A 216 -16.84 6.48 1.99
N ALA A 217 -15.72 7.21 1.92
CA ALA A 217 -14.85 7.25 0.74
C ALA A 217 -13.92 6.04 0.62
N LEU A 218 -13.69 5.28 1.71
CA LEU A 218 -12.78 4.15 1.72
C LEU A 218 -13.37 2.96 0.96
N GLN A 219 -12.65 2.49 -0.06
CA GLN A 219 -13.11 1.44 -0.97
C GLN A 219 -12.33 0.13 -0.82
N ASN A 220 -11.02 0.23 -0.58
CA ASN A 220 -10.15 -0.94 -0.47
C ASN A 220 -9.17 -0.78 0.69
N VAL A 221 -9.03 -1.85 1.46
CA VAL A 221 -7.97 -2.05 2.45
C VAL A 221 -7.21 -3.31 2.05
N ILE A 222 -5.95 -3.15 1.71
CA ILE A 222 -5.07 -4.25 1.31
C ILE A 222 -3.99 -4.37 2.37
N ILE A 223 -4.02 -5.44 3.14
CA ILE A 223 -2.98 -5.71 4.14
C ILE A 223 -1.79 -6.39 3.48
N CYS A 224 -0.60 -5.95 3.81
CA CYS A 224 0.63 -6.40 3.17
C CYS A 224 1.72 -6.73 4.20
N HIS A 225 2.85 -7.22 3.74
CA HIS A 225 4.03 -7.54 4.54
C HIS A 225 3.74 -8.50 5.70
N LEU A 226 2.92 -9.54 5.46
CA LEU A 226 2.57 -10.52 6.48
C LEU A 226 3.76 -11.42 6.81
N SER A 227 3.93 -11.74 8.11
CA SER A 227 4.92 -12.71 8.57
C SER A 227 4.50 -14.13 8.19
N ALA A 228 5.37 -14.88 7.54
CA ALA A 228 5.09 -16.26 7.14
C ALA A 228 4.75 -17.20 8.32
N ASN A 229 5.27 -16.91 9.52
CA ASN A 229 5.13 -17.80 10.69
C ASN A 229 4.22 -17.24 11.79
N ASN A 230 3.91 -15.93 11.75
CA ASN A 230 3.21 -15.26 12.84
C ASN A 230 1.92 -14.56 12.37
N ALA A 231 1.39 -14.94 11.23
CA ALA A 231 0.17 -14.38 10.66
C ALA A 231 -0.74 -15.50 10.14
N ALA A 232 -2.05 -15.37 10.35
CA ALA A 232 -3.09 -16.17 9.74
C ALA A 232 -3.92 -15.23 8.82
N PRO A 233 -3.68 -15.22 7.51
CA PRO A 233 -4.26 -14.21 6.60
C PRO A 233 -5.78 -14.13 6.65
N GLU A 234 -6.48 -15.28 6.70
CA GLU A 234 -7.95 -15.32 6.74
C GLU A 234 -8.53 -14.69 8.01
N GLU A 235 -7.91 -14.94 9.16
CA GLU A 235 -8.33 -14.35 10.43
C GLU A 235 -8.06 -12.84 10.45
N MET A 236 -6.90 -12.43 9.90
CA MET A 236 -6.54 -11.01 9.81
C MET A 236 -7.52 -10.26 8.91
N VAL A 237 -7.85 -10.80 7.75
CA VAL A 237 -8.88 -10.23 6.86
C VAL A 237 -10.23 -10.15 7.56
N THR A 238 -10.64 -11.17 8.29
CA THR A 238 -11.90 -11.17 9.05
C THR A 238 -11.91 -10.04 10.08
N ARG A 239 -10.85 -9.91 10.85
CA ARG A 239 -10.74 -8.84 11.87
C ARG A 239 -10.72 -7.43 11.28
N ILE A 240 -10.01 -7.24 10.18
CA ILE A 240 -9.95 -5.93 9.49
C ILE A 240 -11.31 -5.57 8.87
N LYS A 241 -12.06 -6.55 8.33
CA LYS A 241 -13.42 -6.31 7.82
C LYS A 241 -14.38 -5.74 8.86
N GLU A 242 -14.23 -6.12 10.12
CA GLU A 242 -15.09 -5.60 11.22
C GLU A 242 -14.97 -4.07 11.39
N VAL A 243 -13.82 -3.49 11.03
CA VAL A 243 -13.51 -2.07 11.24
C VAL A 243 -13.41 -1.26 9.94
N ALA A 244 -13.33 -1.92 8.79
CA ALA A 244 -13.15 -1.25 7.50
C ALA A 244 -14.46 -0.70 6.87
N GLY A 245 -15.58 -0.80 7.57
CA GLY A 245 -16.89 -0.36 7.06
C GLY A 245 -17.31 -1.15 5.82
N MET A 246 -17.57 -0.45 4.71
CA MET A 246 -17.99 -1.07 3.45
C MET A 246 -16.82 -1.37 2.49
N ALA A 247 -15.59 -1.11 2.90
CA ALA A 247 -14.42 -1.32 2.05
C ALA A 247 -14.15 -2.81 1.81
N ASN A 248 -13.66 -3.13 0.60
CA ASN A 248 -13.12 -4.46 0.32
C ASN A 248 -11.82 -4.66 1.10
N VAL A 249 -11.67 -5.81 1.74
CA VAL A 249 -10.47 -6.17 2.50
C VAL A 249 -9.83 -7.40 1.86
N ASP A 250 -8.54 -7.32 1.55
CA ASP A 250 -7.77 -8.41 0.95
C ASP A 250 -6.31 -8.41 1.45
N VAL A 251 -5.59 -9.46 1.14
CA VAL A 251 -4.16 -9.64 1.44
C VAL A 251 -3.33 -9.50 0.16
N ALA A 252 -2.25 -8.73 0.24
CA ALA A 252 -1.28 -8.62 -0.85
C ALA A 252 -0.47 -9.92 -0.99
N GLU A 253 -0.72 -10.62 -2.08
CA GLU A 253 0.02 -11.81 -2.49
C GLU A 253 0.56 -11.60 -3.91
N ALA A 254 1.74 -12.15 -4.18
CA ALA A 254 2.37 -12.01 -5.50
C ALA A 254 1.46 -12.50 -6.63
N GLY A 255 1.26 -11.65 -7.62
CA GLY A 255 0.39 -11.88 -8.78
C GLY A 255 -1.05 -11.39 -8.61
N LYS A 256 -1.51 -11.05 -7.40
CA LYS A 256 -2.84 -10.43 -7.21
C LYS A 256 -2.89 -9.02 -7.78
N THR A 257 -4.09 -8.65 -8.23
CA THR A 257 -4.39 -7.31 -8.77
C THR A 257 -5.68 -6.77 -8.20
N TRP A 258 -5.73 -5.45 -8.00
CA TRP A 258 -6.92 -4.71 -7.55
C TRP A 258 -7.20 -3.56 -8.49
N GLN A 259 -8.48 -3.36 -8.79
CA GLN A 259 -8.95 -2.19 -9.50
C GLN A 259 -9.22 -1.07 -8.49
N LEU A 260 -8.60 0.07 -8.70
CA LEU A 260 -8.75 1.24 -7.85
C LEU A 260 -9.52 2.33 -8.61
N PHE A 261 -10.48 2.95 -7.93
CA PHE A 261 -11.36 3.92 -8.56
C PHE A 261 -11.45 5.20 -7.74
N ASN A 262 -11.68 6.30 -8.42
CA ASN A 262 -12.08 7.55 -7.79
C ASN A 262 -13.61 7.71 -7.92
N LEU A 263 -14.33 7.51 -6.82
CA LEU A 263 -15.80 7.68 -6.83
C LEU A 263 -16.24 9.12 -7.06
N GLU A 264 -15.42 10.12 -6.69
CA GLU A 264 -15.74 11.55 -6.90
C GLU A 264 -15.70 11.95 -8.37
N THR A 265 -14.92 11.25 -9.18
CA THR A 265 -14.85 11.49 -10.63
C THR A 265 -15.75 10.54 -11.44
N CYS A 266 -16.46 9.67 -10.76
CA CYS A 266 -17.44 8.79 -11.41
C CYS A 266 -18.62 9.65 -11.91
N PRO A 267 -18.85 9.73 -13.23
CA PRO A 267 -19.86 10.63 -13.77
C PRO A 267 -21.33 10.22 -13.46
N PHE A 268 -21.51 9.20 -12.61
CA PHE A 268 -22.79 8.58 -12.31
C PHE A 268 -23.15 8.56 -10.81
N LEU A 269 -22.45 9.35 -9.98
CA LEU A 269 -22.79 9.57 -8.57
C LEU A 269 -23.31 10.98 -8.35
#